data_582e6cb5532b5a57971d5ef551b7a8ee
#
_entry.id   582e6cb5532b5a57971d5ef551b7a8ee
#
_cell.length_a   1.000
_cell.length_b   1.000
_cell.length_c   1.000
_cell.angle_alpha   90.00
_cell.angle_beta   90.00
_cell.angle_gamma   90.00
#
_symmetry.space_group_name_H-M   'P 1'
#
loop_
_entity.id
_entity.type
_entity.pdbx_description
1 polymer ?
#
loop_
_entity_poly.entity_id
_entity_poly.type
_entity_poly.pdbx_seq_one_letter_code
_entity_poly.pdbx_strand_id
1 'polypeptide(L)'
;ALATSPTGVRGLMMLTKNTAQSLGLTDRTDAEQSISGGARYLQDMMAKVPETVPEEERIWFALAAYNMGYAHMLDARALTAKTKGNPDSWSDVKQRLPLLSQKPWYNKLTYGYARGHEAYAYVENIRKYQISLVGYLLEKEKEATEAKQLAQSYPVVAPDELNRPTASVLPFAAFSADGAFERNRLIAPNTLVQAPHR
;
A
#
# COMPACT_ATOMS: atom_id res chain seq x y z
N ALA A 1 2.71 15.84 14.05
CA ALA A 1 3.38 14.67 14.63
C ALA A 1 4.70 15.09 15.27
N LEU A 2 4.85 14.87 16.59
CA LEU A 2 6.01 15.32 17.37
C LEU A 2 7.14 14.29 17.42
N ALA A 3 7.08 13.24 16.57
CA ALA A 3 8.12 12.23 16.53
C ALA A 3 9.49 12.85 16.16
N THR A 4 10.50 12.52 16.93
CA THR A 4 11.90 12.92 16.67
C THR A 4 12.77 11.67 16.65
N SER A 5 13.55 11.48 15.59
CA SER A 5 14.51 10.37 15.51
C SER A 5 15.76 10.67 16.36
N PRO A 6 16.56 9.64 16.68
CA PRO A 6 17.86 9.84 17.35
C PRO A 6 18.80 10.80 16.60
N THR A 7 18.64 10.96 15.31
CA THR A 7 19.42 11.85 14.44
C THR A 7 18.80 13.24 14.27
N GLY A 8 17.74 13.55 15.01
CA GLY A 8 17.11 14.87 15.03
C GLY A 8 16.21 15.19 13.83
N VAL A 9 15.83 14.19 13.02
CA VAL A 9 14.78 14.38 12.00
C VAL A 9 13.41 14.45 12.66
N ARG A 10 12.50 15.25 12.11
CA ARG A 10 11.20 15.56 12.71
C ARG A 10 10.10 15.64 11.65
N GLY A 11 8.86 15.58 12.11
CA GLY A 11 7.67 15.68 11.28
C GLY A 11 7.25 14.33 10.69
N LEU A 12 6.13 14.32 9.97
CA LEU A 12 5.54 13.10 9.38
C LEU A 12 6.50 12.43 8.38
N MET A 13 7.18 13.23 7.57
CA MET A 13 8.11 12.75 6.54
C MET A 13 9.57 12.72 7.01
N MET A 14 9.83 12.91 8.32
CA MET A 14 11.16 12.79 8.92
C MET A 14 12.25 13.57 8.17
N LEU A 15 11.98 14.82 7.80
CA LEU A 15 12.94 15.67 7.11
C LEU A 15 14.03 16.18 8.07
N THR A 16 15.28 16.22 7.59
CA THR A 16 16.35 16.91 8.30
C THR A 16 16.09 18.43 8.28
N LYS A 17 16.72 19.18 9.20
CA LYS A 17 16.62 20.64 9.19
C LYS A 17 17.13 21.24 7.88
N ASN A 18 18.27 20.75 7.40
CA ASN A 18 18.88 21.25 6.16
C ASN A 18 18.01 20.95 4.93
N THR A 19 17.44 19.72 4.84
CA THR A 19 16.54 19.35 3.75
C THR A 19 15.28 20.21 3.77
N ALA A 20 14.66 20.41 4.95
CA ALA A 20 13.49 21.27 5.05
C ALA A 20 13.79 22.71 4.63
N GLN A 21 14.94 23.25 5.04
CA GLN A 21 15.37 24.60 4.68
C GLN A 21 15.63 24.71 3.17
N SER A 22 16.30 23.74 2.53
CA SER A 22 16.54 23.74 1.08
C SER A 22 15.26 23.66 0.26
N LEU A 23 14.19 23.07 0.83
CA LEU A 23 12.86 23.00 0.24
C LEU A 23 11.99 24.24 0.53
N GLY A 24 12.51 25.23 1.30
CA GLY A 24 11.78 26.44 1.67
C GLY A 24 10.70 26.22 2.72
N LEU A 25 10.77 25.14 3.52
CA LEU A 25 9.80 24.88 4.58
C LEU A 25 10.11 25.75 5.80
N THR A 26 9.09 26.41 6.33
CA THR A 26 9.18 27.21 7.56
C THR A 26 9.07 26.34 8.82
N ASP A 27 8.21 25.34 8.77
CA ASP A 27 8.06 24.35 9.87
C ASP A 27 7.91 22.92 9.31
N ARG A 28 8.96 22.12 9.46
CA ARG A 28 8.95 20.69 9.07
C ARG A 28 8.10 19.80 9.98
N THR A 29 7.60 20.31 11.12
CA THR A 29 6.73 19.60 12.05
C THR A 29 5.25 19.84 11.77
N ASP A 30 4.94 20.87 11.01
CA ASP A 30 3.61 21.07 10.43
C ASP A 30 3.27 19.92 9.48
N ALA A 31 2.05 19.40 9.56
CA ALA A 31 1.65 18.20 8.84
C ALA A 31 1.66 18.41 7.32
N GLU A 32 1.08 19.50 6.85
CA GLU A 32 0.95 19.82 5.42
C GLU A 32 2.31 20.11 4.81
N GLN A 33 3.12 20.97 5.45
CA GLN A 33 4.48 21.28 4.99
C GLN A 33 5.36 20.03 5.00
N SER A 34 5.26 19.17 6.03
CA SER A 34 6.02 17.94 6.12
C SER A 34 5.71 16.98 4.96
N ILE A 35 4.41 16.75 4.67
CA ILE A 35 3.97 15.85 3.60
C ILE A 35 4.38 16.43 2.24
N SER A 36 4.04 17.69 1.96
CA SER A 36 4.36 18.36 0.70
C SER A 36 5.87 18.40 0.46
N GLY A 37 6.65 18.81 1.48
CA GLY A 37 8.10 18.87 1.39
C GLY A 37 8.74 17.50 1.22
N GLY A 38 8.27 16.49 1.95
CA GLY A 38 8.75 15.12 1.83
C GLY A 38 8.46 14.51 0.45
N ALA A 39 7.28 14.77 -0.11
CA ALA A 39 6.93 14.33 -1.46
C ALA A 39 7.83 14.98 -2.52
N ARG A 40 8.05 16.30 -2.42
CA ARG A 40 8.98 17.03 -3.32
C ARG A 40 10.41 16.48 -3.21
N TYR A 41 10.90 16.25 -1.99
CA TYR A 41 12.22 15.67 -1.79
C TYR A 41 12.37 14.27 -2.39
N LEU A 42 11.33 13.43 -2.26
CA LEU A 42 11.31 12.11 -2.90
C LEU A 42 11.33 12.23 -4.43
N GLN A 43 10.57 13.17 -4.98
CA GLN A 43 10.58 13.46 -6.43
C GLN A 43 11.96 13.91 -6.91
N ASP A 44 12.66 14.76 -6.14
CA ASP A 44 14.04 15.16 -6.43
C ASP A 44 15.00 13.96 -6.41
N MET A 45 14.79 13.01 -5.49
CA MET A 45 15.59 11.78 -5.46
C MET A 45 15.27 10.89 -6.66
N MET A 46 14.00 10.78 -7.08
CA MET A 46 13.60 10.07 -8.30
C MET A 46 14.29 10.62 -9.54
N ALA A 47 14.31 11.96 -9.68
CA ALA A 47 14.93 12.63 -10.81
C ALA A 47 16.45 12.41 -10.89
N LYS A 48 17.11 12.17 -9.74
CA LYS A 48 18.56 11.90 -9.67
C LYS A 48 18.93 10.44 -9.92
N VAL A 49 17.97 9.49 -9.82
CA VAL A 49 18.26 8.09 -10.10
C VAL A 49 18.73 7.94 -11.54
N PRO A 50 19.88 7.26 -11.80
CA PRO A 50 20.39 7.08 -13.14
C PRO A 50 19.37 6.49 -14.12
N GLU A 51 19.37 6.98 -15.35
CA GLU A 51 18.42 6.55 -16.39
C GLU A 51 18.58 5.07 -16.78
N THR A 52 19.73 4.48 -16.50
CA THR A 52 19.99 3.04 -16.69
C THR A 52 19.15 2.14 -15.77
N VAL A 53 18.61 2.69 -14.68
CA VAL A 53 17.70 1.96 -13.77
C VAL A 53 16.33 1.89 -14.43
N PRO A 54 15.70 0.68 -14.55
CA PRO A 54 14.35 0.51 -15.05
C PRO A 54 13.34 1.39 -14.31
N GLU A 55 12.38 1.96 -15.01
CA GLU A 55 11.46 2.96 -14.45
C GLU A 55 10.67 2.42 -13.26
N GLU A 56 10.22 1.18 -13.34
CA GLU A 56 9.49 0.47 -12.28
C GLU A 56 10.32 0.23 -11.02
N GLU A 57 11.65 0.25 -11.12
CA GLU A 57 12.55 0.06 -9.97
C GLU A 57 13.06 1.38 -9.38
N ARG A 58 12.99 2.49 -10.11
CA ARG A 58 13.56 3.80 -9.71
C ARG A 58 13.09 4.27 -8.35
N ILE A 59 11.83 4.03 -8.01
CA ILE A 59 11.26 4.41 -6.71
C ILE A 59 12.00 3.79 -5.52
N TRP A 60 12.48 2.56 -5.66
CA TRP A 60 13.20 1.86 -4.59
C TRP A 60 14.57 2.48 -4.34
N PHE A 61 15.27 2.85 -5.40
CA PHE A 61 16.54 3.59 -5.32
C PHE A 61 16.34 4.98 -4.73
N ALA A 62 15.29 5.68 -5.12
CA ALA A 62 14.94 7.00 -4.58
C ALA A 62 14.61 6.94 -3.09
N LEU A 63 13.86 5.94 -2.64
CA LEU A 63 13.55 5.72 -1.23
C LEU A 63 14.81 5.40 -0.40
N ALA A 64 15.73 4.60 -0.94
CA ALA A 64 17.02 4.37 -0.29
C ALA A 64 17.83 5.68 -0.20
N ALA A 65 17.87 6.47 -1.27
CA ALA A 65 18.52 7.78 -1.29
C ALA A 65 17.85 8.78 -0.33
N TYR A 66 16.52 8.74 -0.20
CA TYR A 66 15.77 9.54 0.77
C TYR A 66 16.18 9.24 2.21
N ASN A 67 16.36 7.95 2.54
CA ASN A 67 16.66 7.50 3.91
C ASN A 67 18.14 7.71 4.28
N MET A 68 19.09 7.29 3.44
CA MET A 68 20.52 7.28 3.77
C MET A 68 21.34 8.33 3.01
N GLY A 69 20.73 9.07 2.10
CA GLY A 69 21.39 10.05 1.23
C GLY A 69 21.79 9.48 -0.13
N TYR A 70 21.69 10.33 -1.15
CA TYR A 70 21.96 9.98 -2.55
C TYR A 70 23.37 9.43 -2.78
N ALA A 71 24.38 10.02 -2.14
CA ALA A 71 25.77 9.61 -2.27
C ALA A 71 25.99 8.14 -1.81
N HIS A 72 25.39 7.75 -0.71
CA HIS A 72 25.47 6.37 -0.21
C HIS A 72 24.67 5.38 -1.06
N MET A 73 23.59 5.82 -1.70
CA MET A 73 22.89 5.01 -2.70
C MET A 73 23.80 4.72 -3.90
N LEU A 74 24.59 5.71 -4.37
CA LEU A 74 25.59 5.49 -5.41
C LEU A 74 26.70 4.53 -4.96
N ASP A 75 27.15 4.62 -3.70
CA ASP A 75 28.12 3.65 -3.14
C ASP A 75 27.55 2.22 -3.10
N ALA A 76 26.27 2.04 -2.80
CA ALA A 76 25.60 0.74 -2.86
C ALA A 76 25.61 0.16 -4.28
N ARG A 77 25.31 0.98 -5.30
CA ARG A 77 25.37 0.59 -6.70
C ARG A 77 26.81 0.23 -7.13
N ALA A 78 27.78 1.07 -6.76
CA ALA A 78 29.18 0.81 -7.05
C ALA A 78 29.69 -0.49 -6.41
N LEU A 79 29.27 -0.75 -5.15
CA LEU A 79 29.57 -2.01 -4.46
C LEU A 79 28.93 -3.21 -5.18
N THR A 80 27.70 -3.06 -5.65
CA THR A 80 27.00 -4.11 -6.39
C THR A 80 27.76 -4.48 -7.66
N ALA A 81 28.18 -3.48 -8.45
CA ALA A 81 28.98 -3.71 -9.64
C ALA A 81 30.34 -4.39 -9.32
N LYS A 82 31.03 -3.94 -8.26
CA LYS A 82 32.29 -4.53 -7.79
C LYS A 82 32.15 -5.99 -7.35
N THR A 83 30.96 -6.37 -6.88
CA THR A 83 30.63 -7.75 -6.43
C THR A 83 29.89 -8.56 -7.50
N LYS A 84 30.01 -8.18 -8.78
CA LYS A 84 29.44 -8.87 -9.95
C LYS A 84 27.90 -8.95 -9.94
N GLY A 85 27.22 -8.06 -9.23
CA GLY A 85 25.76 -7.89 -9.30
C GLY A 85 25.40 -6.79 -10.33
N ASN A 86 24.12 -6.72 -10.69
CA ASN A 86 23.59 -5.65 -11.55
C ASN A 86 23.30 -4.39 -10.70
N PRO A 87 24.06 -3.27 -10.91
CA PRO A 87 23.87 -2.03 -10.15
C PRO A 87 22.54 -1.33 -10.46
N ASP A 88 21.85 -1.72 -11.52
CA ASP A 88 20.58 -1.14 -11.96
C ASP A 88 19.37 -2.01 -11.54
N SER A 89 19.61 -3.17 -10.89
CA SER A 89 18.57 -4.01 -10.32
C SER A 89 18.46 -3.79 -8.81
N TRP A 90 17.27 -3.42 -8.34
CA TRP A 90 17.00 -3.27 -6.92
C TRP A 90 17.24 -4.57 -6.13
N SER A 91 16.89 -5.72 -6.72
CA SER A 91 17.09 -7.02 -6.07
C SER A 91 18.55 -7.29 -5.71
N ASP A 92 19.47 -6.81 -6.52
CA ASP A 92 20.91 -6.95 -6.33
C ASP A 92 21.46 -5.87 -5.38
N VAL A 93 21.05 -4.62 -5.58
CA VAL A 93 21.55 -3.49 -4.78
C VAL A 93 21.11 -3.59 -3.33
N LYS A 94 19.86 -3.95 -3.08
CA LYS A 94 19.34 -4.06 -1.70
C LYS A 94 20.14 -5.04 -0.83
N GLN A 95 20.66 -6.13 -1.42
CA GLN A 95 21.48 -7.10 -0.70
C GLN A 95 22.83 -6.53 -0.24
N ARG A 96 23.33 -5.48 -0.89
CA ARG A 96 24.59 -4.82 -0.57
C ARG A 96 24.41 -3.65 0.40
N LEU A 97 23.20 -3.15 0.59
CA LEU A 97 22.94 -2.06 1.54
C LEU A 97 23.48 -2.36 2.95
N PRO A 98 23.24 -3.53 3.58
CA PRO A 98 23.78 -3.82 4.91
C PRO A 98 25.32 -3.80 4.98
N LEU A 99 26.00 -4.04 3.86
CA LEU A 99 27.47 -4.03 3.81
C LEU A 99 28.06 -2.62 4.01
N LEU A 100 27.28 -1.56 3.72
CA LEU A 100 27.71 -0.17 3.90
C LEU A 100 27.96 0.22 5.36
N SER A 101 27.48 -0.58 6.32
CA SER A 101 27.79 -0.40 7.74
C SER A 101 28.98 -1.22 8.22
N GLN A 102 29.58 -2.06 7.36
CA GLN A 102 30.67 -2.96 7.71
C GLN A 102 32.02 -2.39 7.29
N LYS A 103 32.98 -2.30 8.23
CA LYS A 103 34.30 -1.68 8.02
C LYS A 103 35.08 -2.21 6.82
N PRO A 104 35.12 -3.52 6.51
CA PRO A 104 35.84 -4.04 5.34
C PRO A 104 35.30 -3.53 4.00
N TRP A 105 34.05 -3.08 3.98
CA TRP A 105 33.37 -2.60 2.78
C TRP A 105 33.35 -1.09 2.69
N TYR A 106 32.89 -0.37 3.73
CA TYR A 106 32.77 1.09 3.65
C TYR A 106 34.13 1.81 3.51
N ASN A 107 35.23 1.24 4.00
CA ASN A 107 36.57 1.78 3.80
C ASN A 107 37.03 1.79 2.33
N LYS A 108 36.34 1.05 1.45
CA LYS A 108 36.64 0.94 0.01
C LYS A 108 35.64 1.74 -0.84
N LEU A 109 34.71 2.45 -0.20
CA LEU A 109 33.67 3.24 -0.86
C LEU A 109 34.02 4.74 -0.79
N THR A 110 33.43 5.50 -1.71
CA THR A 110 33.73 6.92 -1.86
C THR A 110 33.24 7.75 -0.69
N TYR A 111 32.03 7.42 -0.17
CA TYR A 111 31.36 8.20 0.87
C TYR A 111 31.43 7.55 2.25
N GLY A 112 32.04 6.36 2.34
CA GLY A 112 32.32 5.69 3.61
C GLY A 112 31.10 5.06 4.28
N TYR A 113 31.05 5.15 5.59
CA TYR A 113 30.03 4.51 6.41
C TYR A 113 28.62 5.04 6.16
N ALA A 114 27.68 4.12 5.98
CA ALA A 114 26.24 4.42 5.99
C ALA A 114 25.47 3.36 6.80
N ARG A 115 24.29 3.73 7.32
CA ARG A 115 23.37 2.83 8.00
C ARG A 115 22.52 2.04 7.00
N GLY A 116 23.20 1.29 6.13
CA GLY A 116 22.57 0.60 5.01
C GLY A 116 21.53 -0.45 5.40
N HIS A 117 21.65 -1.07 6.58
CA HIS A 117 20.64 -1.98 7.11
C HIS A 117 19.33 -1.27 7.46
N GLU A 118 19.38 0.00 7.93
CA GLU A 118 18.17 0.82 8.16
C GLU A 118 17.51 1.17 6.82
N ALA A 119 18.29 1.57 5.82
CA ALA A 119 17.77 1.86 4.49
C ALA A 119 17.13 0.61 3.83
N TYR A 120 17.75 -0.56 3.97
CA TYR A 120 17.17 -1.82 3.53
C TYR A 120 15.80 -2.07 4.17
N ALA A 121 15.73 -2.03 5.51
CA ALA A 121 14.48 -2.25 6.23
C ALA A 121 13.41 -1.21 5.89
N TYR A 122 13.80 0.05 5.73
CA TYR A 122 12.91 1.15 5.36
C TYR A 122 12.24 0.88 4.00
N VAL A 123 13.02 0.58 2.97
CA VAL A 123 12.47 0.34 1.63
C VAL A 123 11.62 -0.93 1.59
N GLU A 124 12.09 -2.04 2.18
CA GLU A 124 11.33 -3.30 2.18
C GLU A 124 10.02 -3.19 2.97
N ASN A 125 9.97 -2.40 4.03
CA ASN A 125 8.72 -2.14 4.75
C ASN A 125 7.75 -1.32 3.91
N ILE A 126 8.22 -0.27 3.22
CA ILE A 126 7.37 0.53 2.31
C ILE A 126 6.81 -0.34 1.20
N ARG A 127 7.62 -1.24 0.61
CA ARG A 127 7.15 -2.19 -0.41
C ARG A 127 6.03 -3.09 0.11
N LYS A 128 6.16 -3.61 1.33
CA LYS A 128 5.10 -4.42 1.97
C LYS A 128 3.82 -3.62 2.18
N TYR A 129 3.93 -2.39 2.69
CA TYR A 129 2.77 -1.51 2.87
C TYR A 129 2.10 -1.16 1.54
N GLN A 130 2.89 -0.91 0.49
CA GLN A 130 2.36 -0.64 -0.85
C GLN A 130 1.53 -1.83 -1.37
N ILE A 131 2.04 -3.05 -1.26
CA ILE A 131 1.33 -4.26 -1.69
C ILE A 131 -0.01 -4.37 -0.95
N SER A 132 0.00 -4.19 0.37
CA SER A 132 -1.22 -4.26 1.19
C SER A 132 -2.21 -3.15 0.82
N LEU A 133 -1.73 -1.92 0.61
CA LEU A 133 -2.57 -0.78 0.25
C LEU A 133 -3.19 -0.96 -1.14
N VAL A 134 -2.40 -1.38 -2.13
CA VAL A 134 -2.90 -1.63 -3.49
C VAL A 134 -3.96 -2.73 -3.46
N GLY A 135 -3.72 -3.83 -2.74
CA GLY A 135 -4.70 -4.91 -2.57
C GLY A 135 -6.01 -4.40 -1.97
N TYR A 136 -5.94 -3.61 -0.90
CA TYR A 136 -7.12 -2.99 -0.27
C TYR A 136 -7.88 -2.06 -1.22
N LEU A 137 -7.17 -1.22 -1.98
CA LEU A 137 -7.81 -0.27 -2.91
C LEU A 137 -8.51 -1.00 -4.05
N LEU A 138 -7.90 -2.05 -4.61
CA LEU A 138 -8.52 -2.88 -5.65
C LEU A 138 -9.78 -3.59 -5.15
N GLU A 139 -9.75 -4.10 -3.92
CA GLU A 139 -10.93 -4.72 -3.30
C GLU A 139 -12.06 -3.69 -3.13
N LYS A 140 -11.77 -2.49 -2.65
CA LYS A 140 -12.74 -1.40 -2.52
C LYS A 140 -13.31 -0.93 -3.85
N GLU A 141 -12.52 -0.88 -4.90
CA GLU A 141 -12.98 -0.53 -6.24
C GLU A 141 -13.93 -1.62 -6.79
N LYS A 142 -13.60 -2.89 -6.56
CA LYS A 142 -14.45 -4.02 -6.92
C LYS A 142 -15.79 -3.96 -6.18
N GLU A 143 -15.80 -3.79 -4.86
CA GLU A 143 -17.02 -3.64 -4.06
C GLU A 143 -17.89 -2.47 -4.56
N ALA A 144 -17.28 -1.32 -4.85
CA ALA A 144 -18.00 -0.15 -5.35
C ALA A 144 -18.61 -0.39 -6.75
N THR A 145 -17.93 -1.16 -7.60
CA THR A 145 -18.41 -1.52 -8.93
C THR A 145 -19.58 -2.50 -8.84
N GLU A 146 -19.47 -3.53 -8.00
CA GLU A 146 -20.54 -4.49 -7.75
C GLU A 146 -21.78 -3.83 -7.15
N ALA A 147 -21.61 -2.90 -6.19
CA ALA A 147 -22.72 -2.13 -5.62
C ALA A 147 -23.43 -1.28 -6.67
N LYS A 148 -22.68 -0.63 -7.58
CA LYS A 148 -23.26 0.14 -8.69
C LYS A 148 -24.05 -0.74 -9.65
N GLN A 149 -23.53 -1.90 -10.00
CA GLN A 149 -24.21 -2.86 -10.89
C GLN A 149 -25.50 -3.39 -10.24
N LEU A 150 -25.45 -3.71 -8.95
CA LEU A 150 -26.61 -4.14 -8.19
C LEU A 150 -27.69 -3.05 -8.14
N ALA A 151 -27.33 -1.81 -7.85
CA ALA A 151 -28.25 -0.67 -7.85
C ALA A 151 -28.89 -0.40 -9.21
N GLN A 152 -28.19 -0.70 -10.31
CA GLN A 152 -28.74 -0.60 -11.68
C GLN A 152 -29.67 -1.75 -12.02
N SER A 153 -29.41 -2.95 -11.49
CA SER A 153 -30.23 -4.14 -11.75
C SER A 153 -31.54 -4.15 -10.94
N TYR A 154 -31.59 -3.42 -9.85
CA TYR A 154 -32.81 -3.22 -9.04
C TYR A 154 -33.14 -1.74 -8.94
N PRO A 155 -33.75 -1.15 -10.01
CA PRO A 155 -34.18 0.24 -9.94
C PRO A 155 -35.19 0.36 -8.78
N VAL A 156 -34.90 1.30 -7.85
CA VAL A 156 -35.83 1.60 -6.77
C VAL A 156 -37.14 2.06 -7.40
N VAL A 157 -38.17 1.26 -7.27
CA VAL A 157 -39.53 1.66 -7.69
C VAL A 157 -39.90 2.87 -6.88
N ALA A 158 -40.19 3.99 -7.57
CA ALA A 158 -40.56 5.23 -6.92
C ALA A 158 -41.78 4.98 -6.00
N PRO A 159 -41.86 5.63 -4.82
CA PRO A 159 -42.98 5.46 -3.89
C PRO A 159 -44.34 5.67 -4.53
N ASP A 160 -44.44 6.45 -5.60
CA ASP A 160 -45.69 6.72 -6.35
C ASP A 160 -46.15 5.51 -7.17
N GLU A 161 -45.28 4.57 -7.51
CA GLU A 161 -45.68 3.35 -8.25
C GLU A 161 -46.23 2.27 -7.30
N LEU A 162 -45.86 2.27 -6.03
CA LEU A 162 -46.42 1.39 -5.01
C LEU A 162 -47.86 1.73 -4.62
N ASN A 163 -48.34 2.95 -4.95
CA ASN A 163 -49.65 3.44 -4.57
C ASN A 163 -50.64 3.50 -5.79
N ARG A 164 -50.27 2.95 -6.93
CA ARG A 164 -51.21 2.79 -8.01
C ARG A 164 -52.21 1.69 -7.66
N PRO A 165 -53.53 1.99 -7.57
CA PRO A 165 -54.49 0.92 -7.38
C PRO A 165 -54.43 -0.01 -8.60
N THR A 166 -54.08 -1.25 -8.37
CA THR A 166 -54.15 -2.30 -9.38
C THR A 166 -55.61 -2.53 -9.76
N ALA A 167 -56.09 -1.76 -10.74
CA ALA A 167 -57.40 -2.01 -11.36
C ALA A 167 -57.26 -3.23 -12.27
N SER A 168 -57.33 -4.39 -11.70
CA SER A 168 -57.77 -5.63 -12.36
C SER A 168 -57.91 -6.69 -11.26
N VAL A 169 -59.06 -6.67 -10.58
CA VAL A 169 -59.53 -7.85 -9.81
C VAL A 169 -59.98 -8.86 -10.83
N LEU A 170 -59.18 -9.87 -11.11
CA LEU A 170 -59.68 -11.08 -11.75
C LEU A 170 -60.69 -11.74 -10.86
N PRO A 171 -61.83 -12.26 -11.38
CA PRO A 171 -62.89 -12.83 -10.56
C PRO A 171 -62.38 -14.10 -9.85
N PHE A 172 -62.64 -14.12 -8.55
CA PHE A 172 -62.40 -15.25 -7.65
C PHE A 172 -63.20 -16.45 -8.16
N ALA A 173 -62.53 -17.39 -8.85
CA ALA A 173 -63.13 -18.70 -9.14
C ALA A 173 -63.16 -19.49 -7.83
N ALA A 174 -64.33 -19.86 -7.38
CA ALA A 174 -64.60 -20.67 -6.22
C ALA A 174 -63.81 -21.98 -6.30
N PHE A 175 -62.92 -22.20 -5.36
CA PHE A 175 -62.25 -23.50 -5.20
C PHE A 175 -63.05 -24.31 -4.19
N SER A 176 -63.59 -25.41 -4.69
CA SER A 176 -64.36 -26.41 -3.97
C SER A 176 -63.48 -27.07 -2.88
N ALA A 177 -64.06 -27.23 -1.70
CA ALA A 177 -63.47 -27.96 -0.60
C ALA A 177 -63.49 -29.45 -0.90
N ASP A 178 -62.31 -30.07 -1.04
CA ASP A 178 -62.09 -31.47 -0.68
C ASP A 178 -60.60 -31.76 -0.52
N GLY A 179 -60.24 -32.06 0.70
CA GLY A 179 -59.35 -33.09 1.21
C GLY A 179 -57.85 -33.02 0.88
N ALA A 180 -57.14 -32.88 1.98
CA ALA A 180 -55.90 -33.55 2.37
C ALA A 180 -54.79 -32.61 2.77
N PHE A 181 -54.67 -32.53 4.07
CA PHE A 181 -53.56 -31.89 4.80
C PHE A 181 -52.38 -32.87 4.87
N GLU A 182 -51.35 -32.69 4.10
CA GLU A 182 -50.11 -33.44 4.27
C GLU A 182 -49.02 -32.56 4.89
N ARG A 183 -48.66 -32.89 6.14
CA ARG A 183 -47.58 -32.26 6.89
C ARG A 183 -46.26 -32.74 6.35
N ASN A 184 -45.46 -31.87 5.78
CA ASN A 184 -44.06 -32.17 5.56
C ASN A 184 -43.18 -31.46 6.59
N ARG A 185 -42.46 -32.28 7.35
CA ARG A 185 -41.56 -31.92 8.47
C ARG A 185 -40.37 -31.13 7.96
N LEU A 186 -40.09 -30.02 8.63
CA LEU A 186 -38.77 -29.35 8.64
C LEU A 186 -37.76 -30.30 9.28
N ILE A 187 -36.73 -30.66 8.53
CA ILE A 187 -35.51 -31.30 9.02
C ILE A 187 -34.41 -30.24 9.05
N ALA A 188 -34.00 -29.89 10.26
CA ALA A 188 -32.78 -29.13 10.52
C ALA A 188 -31.56 -30.08 10.42
N PRO A 189 -30.45 -29.69 9.82
CA PRO A 189 -29.20 -30.39 10.04
C PRO A 189 -28.36 -29.69 11.10
N ASN A 190 -28.29 -30.33 12.27
CA ASN A 190 -27.27 -30.09 13.26
C ASN A 190 -26.17 -31.12 13.04
N THR A 191 -24.97 -30.71 12.71
CA THR A 191 -23.80 -31.60 12.78
C THR A 191 -22.57 -30.81 13.24
N LEU A 192 -22.31 -30.90 14.53
CA LEU A 192 -21.01 -30.67 15.14
C LEU A 192 -20.02 -31.72 14.60
N VAL A 193 -18.88 -31.28 14.11
CA VAL A 193 -17.70 -32.14 13.94
C VAL A 193 -16.65 -31.73 14.96
N GLN A 194 -16.39 -32.61 15.90
CA GLN A 194 -15.28 -32.58 16.85
C GLN A 194 -13.94 -32.81 16.13
N ALA A 195 -12.92 -32.09 16.56
CA ALA A 195 -11.52 -32.32 16.22
C ALA A 195 -10.93 -33.48 17.04
N PRO A 196 -10.06 -34.32 16.50
CA PRO A 196 -9.28 -35.27 17.30
C PRO A 196 -7.96 -34.67 17.77
N HIS A 197 -7.66 -34.87 19.06
CA HIS A 197 -6.33 -34.78 19.66
C HIS A 197 -5.40 -35.86 19.10
N ARG A 198 -4.21 -35.46 18.67
CA ARG A 198 -2.90 -36.05 19.02
C ARG A 198 -1.78 -35.12 18.59
#